data_13271ad073094f36f2ddb405d7b0e11d
#
_entry.id   13271ad073094f36f2ddb405d7b0e11d
#
_cell.length_a   1.000
_cell.length_b   1.000
_cell.length_c   1.000
_cell.angle_alpha   90.00
_cell.angle_beta   90.00
_cell.angle_gamma   90.00
#
_symmetry.space_group_name_H-M   'P 1'
#
loop_
_entity.id
_entity.type
_entity.pdbx_description
1 polymer ?
#
loop_
_entity_poly.entity_id
_entity_poly.type
_entity_poly.pdbx_seq_one_letter_code
_entity_poly.pdbx_strand_id
1 'polypeptide(L)'
;MARVSADKVLNIARAEIGTEATNYKKCKYNTDFYGYVVSASWADWCAAFIWWIFNKAGAADMLYVKTAGCGVLGNAFYNRGRFKTSGYKAGDIVFFHWSNDRSESVPITYTLDHVGIIEKVNADGSYTTIEGNTGGGNGAVMRRTRYAKDISGVARPDYTGGPTPAPADNNKVKDVQTWLNKTYSAKLTVDGLYGGKTEYALVKALQTVLNKQYSAKLTVDGIFGQKTYNAIRNLKQGAKGDYVKVLQSLLICHGYGTGGLDGVFGSKTTAAVKAYQTKSGLYVDGIAGKATFEELCG
;
A
#
# COMPACT_ATOMS: atom_id res chain seq x y z
N MET A 1 10.70 -3.51 17.14
CA MET A 1 11.21 -3.85 15.79
C MET A 1 11.93 -2.64 15.23
N ALA A 2 13.17 -2.80 14.78
CA ALA A 2 13.95 -1.68 14.24
C ALA A 2 13.44 -1.39 12.81
N ARG A 3 12.80 -0.24 12.60
CA ARG A 3 12.45 0.23 11.26
C ARG A 3 13.68 0.82 10.59
N VAL A 4 13.80 0.66 9.29
CA VAL A 4 14.89 1.20 8.47
C VAL A 4 14.33 2.21 7.45
N SER A 5 15.20 3.05 6.87
CA SER A 5 14.78 3.94 5.78
C SER A 5 14.63 3.17 4.46
N ALA A 6 13.80 3.68 3.56
CA ALA A 6 13.69 3.16 2.19
C ALA A 6 15.06 3.15 1.49
N ASP A 7 15.86 4.22 1.67
CA ASP A 7 17.19 4.33 1.07
C ASP A 7 18.15 3.23 1.52
N LYS A 8 18.06 2.78 2.78
CA LYS A 8 18.89 1.65 3.25
C LYS A 8 18.57 0.38 2.46
N VAL A 9 17.30 0.06 2.27
CA VAL A 9 16.86 -1.12 1.49
C VAL A 9 17.23 -0.95 0.02
N LEU A 10 16.99 0.23 -0.57
CA LEU A 10 17.30 0.53 -1.96
C LEU A 10 18.81 0.47 -2.24
N ASN A 11 19.66 0.93 -1.32
CA ASN A 11 21.12 0.83 -1.50
C ASN A 11 21.59 -0.62 -1.53
N ILE A 12 20.98 -1.49 -0.72
CA ILE A 12 21.26 -2.94 -0.78
C ILE A 12 20.80 -3.52 -2.12
N ALA A 13 19.59 -3.17 -2.58
CA ALA A 13 19.08 -3.62 -3.88
C ALA A 13 19.96 -3.14 -5.05
N ARG A 14 20.44 -1.89 -5.01
CA ARG A 14 21.34 -1.30 -6.02
C ARG A 14 22.67 -2.03 -6.12
N ALA A 15 23.22 -2.44 -4.98
CA ALA A 15 24.48 -3.17 -4.93
C ALA A 15 24.41 -4.56 -5.58
N GLU A 16 23.20 -5.10 -5.75
CA GLU A 16 22.96 -6.41 -6.33
C GLU A 16 22.76 -6.40 -7.86
N ILE A 17 22.60 -5.21 -8.47
CA ILE A 17 22.35 -5.10 -9.91
C ILE A 17 23.49 -5.74 -10.70
N GLY A 18 23.14 -6.60 -11.66
CA GLY A 18 24.09 -7.39 -12.44
C GLY A 18 24.38 -8.77 -11.84
N THR A 19 23.92 -9.07 -10.63
CA THR A 19 24.05 -10.42 -10.08
C THR A 19 23.13 -11.38 -10.84
N GLU A 20 23.71 -12.46 -11.36
CA GLU A 20 23.01 -13.51 -12.12
C GLU A 20 22.88 -14.79 -11.30
N ALA A 21 21.78 -15.50 -11.50
CA ALA A 21 21.67 -16.88 -11.04
C ALA A 21 22.39 -17.81 -12.01
N THR A 22 22.96 -18.87 -11.47
CA THR A 22 23.55 -19.95 -12.27
C THR A 22 22.51 -21.01 -12.62
N ASN A 23 22.93 -22.12 -13.24
CA ASN A 23 22.06 -23.20 -13.70
C ASN A 23 20.96 -23.55 -12.69
N TYR A 24 19.74 -23.73 -13.20
CA TYR A 24 18.56 -24.06 -12.40
C TYR A 24 18.25 -23.04 -11.29
N LYS A 25 18.40 -21.73 -11.59
CA LYS A 25 18.10 -20.64 -10.65
C LYS A 25 18.86 -20.70 -9.32
N LYS A 26 20.04 -21.33 -9.30
CA LYS A 26 20.92 -21.36 -8.14
C LYS A 26 21.50 -19.96 -7.91
N CYS A 27 21.13 -19.34 -6.79
CA CYS A 27 21.59 -18.02 -6.39
C CYS A 27 21.65 -17.89 -4.85
N LYS A 28 22.37 -16.88 -4.38
CA LYS A 28 22.46 -16.59 -2.94
C LYS A 28 21.11 -16.23 -2.32
N TYR A 29 20.20 -15.63 -3.07
CA TYR A 29 18.89 -15.22 -2.57
C TYR A 29 18.05 -16.43 -2.18
N ASN A 30 17.98 -17.46 -3.04
CA ASN A 30 17.32 -18.72 -2.72
C ASN A 30 18.06 -19.47 -1.59
N THR A 31 19.40 -19.51 -1.63
CA THR A 31 20.18 -20.17 -0.59
C THR A 31 19.93 -19.57 0.79
N ASP A 32 19.99 -18.24 0.93
CA ASP A 32 19.75 -17.56 2.21
C ASP A 32 18.27 -17.65 2.63
N PHE A 33 17.35 -17.66 1.66
CA PHE A 33 15.92 -17.77 1.94
C PHE A 33 15.54 -19.16 2.48
N TYR A 34 15.98 -20.23 1.81
CA TYR A 34 15.64 -21.61 2.18
C TYR A 34 16.55 -22.17 3.26
N GLY A 35 17.75 -21.60 3.48
CA GLY A 35 18.75 -22.09 4.42
C GLY A 35 19.61 -23.24 3.88
N TYR A 36 19.44 -23.61 2.61
CA TYR A 36 20.23 -24.62 1.90
C TYR A 36 20.34 -24.26 0.41
N VAL A 37 21.30 -24.85 -0.29
CA VAL A 37 21.49 -24.59 -1.71
C VAL A 37 20.34 -25.18 -2.51
N VAL A 38 19.58 -24.28 -3.15
CA VAL A 38 18.50 -24.64 -4.09
C VAL A 38 19.04 -24.54 -5.51
N SER A 39 18.84 -25.59 -6.31
CA SER A 39 19.13 -25.64 -7.74
C SER A 39 17.98 -26.37 -8.42
N ALA A 40 16.92 -25.63 -8.78
CA ALA A 40 15.71 -26.19 -9.34
C ALA A 40 14.97 -25.16 -10.21
N SER A 41 14.42 -25.60 -11.34
CA SER A 41 13.72 -24.72 -12.29
C SER A 41 12.45 -24.07 -11.71
N TRP A 42 11.83 -24.71 -10.72
CA TRP A 42 10.67 -24.17 -10.01
C TRP A 42 11.00 -23.06 -9.01
N ALA A 43 12.27 -22.85 -8.67
CA ALA A 43 12.69 -21.96 -7.61
C ALA A 43 12.78 -20.49 -8.09
N ASP A 44 11.68 -19.94 -8.52
CA ASP A 44 11.57 -18.50 -8.81
C ASP A 44 11.97 -17.67 -7.59
N TRP A 45 12.81 -16.67 -7.79
CA TRP A 45 13.45 -15.97 -6.68
C TRP A 45 13.19 -14.46 -6.63
N CYS A 46 12.19 -13.96 -7.35
CA CYS A 46 11.82 -12.55 -7.28
C CYS A 46 11.38 -12.13 -5.87
N ALA A 47 10.49 -12.90 -5.22
CA ALA A 47 10.08 -12.62 -3.85
C ALA A 47 11.14 -12.98 -2.81
N ALA A 48 11.97 -14.01 -3.05
CA ALA A 48 13.12 -14.33 -2.21
C ALA A 48 14.18 -13.19 -2.25
N PHE A 49 14.38 -12.53 -3.39
CA PHE A 49 15.22 -11.34 -3.52
C PHE A 49 14.67 -10.18 -2.67
N ILE A 50 13.36 -9.91 -2.71
CA ILE A 50 12.73 -8.89 -1.87
C ILE A 50 12.96 -9.21 -0.38
N TRP A 51 12.69 -10.47 0.03
CA TRP A 51 12.97 -10.86 1.41
C TRP A 51 14.46 -10.67 1.75
N TRP A 52 15.37 -11.03 0.84
CA TRP A 52 16.81 -10.96 1.07
C TRP A 52 17.29 -9.51 1.32
N ILE A 53 16.86 -8.55 0.50
CA ILE A 53 17.28 -7.14 0.67
C ILE A 53 16.75 -6.56 1.99
N PHE A 54 15.53 -6.91 2.40
CA PHE A 54 14.99 -6.52 3.70
C PHE A 54 15.70 -7.21 4.86
N ASN A 55 16.04 -8.48 4.72
CA ASN A 55 16.80 -9.24 5.73
C ASN A 55 18.21 -8.65 5.92
N LYS A 56 18.92 -8.33 4.85
CA LYS A 56 20.23 -7.66 4.91
C LYS A 56 20.14 -6.25 5.50
N ALA A 57 19.01 -5.57 5.36
CA ALA A 57 18.75 -4.30 6.01
C ALA A 57 18.46 -4.45 7.52
N GLY A 58 18.24 -5.66 8.03
CA GLY A 58 17.78 -5.92 9.39
C GLY A 58 16.30 -5.60 9.59
N ALA A 59 15.49 -5.74 8.55
CA ALA A 59 14.09 -5.29 8.47
C ALA A 59 13.15 -6.33 7.84
N ALA A 60 13.51 -7.63 7.88
CA ALA A 60 12.70 -8.69 7.29
C ALA A 60 11.27 -8.76 7.88
N ASP A 61 11.11 -8.34 9.12
CA ASP A 61 9.82 -8.25 9.82
C ASP A 61 8.87 -7.19 9.23
N MET A 62 9.41 -6.20 8.50
CA MET A 62 8.61 -5.21 7.77
C MET A 62 7.84 -5.81 6.59
N LEU A 63 8.17 -7.03 6.16
CA LEU A 63 7.44 -7.76 5.11
C LEU A 63 6.24 -8.53 5.66
N TYR A 64 6.11 -8.64 7.00
CA TYR A 64 5.04 -9.36 7.71
C TYR A 64 5.00 -10.89 7.47
N VAL A 65 5.67 -11.38 6.45
CA VAL A 65 5.74 -12.81 6.11
C VAL A 65 7.07 -13.13 5.43
N LYS A 66 7.62 -14.29 5.72
CA LYS A 66 8.72 -14.87 4.93
C LYS A 66 8.11 -15.79 3.88
N THR A 67 8.14 -15.37 2.62
CA THR A 67 7.53 -16.11 1.51
C THR A 67 8.31 -15.94 0.21
N ALA A 68 8.31 -16.96 -0.64
CA ALA A 68 8.78 -16.90 -2.02
C ALA A 68 7.63 -16.64 -3.03
N GLY A 69 6.37 -16.59 -2.55
CA GLY A 69 5.20 -16.36 -3.39
C GLY A 69 4.79 -14.88 -3.43
N CYS A 70 4.74 -14.30 -4.63
CA CYS A 70 4.36 -12.91 -4.85
C CYS A 70 2.96 -12.60 -4.32
N GLY A 71 1.97 -13.45 -4.61
CA GLY A 71 0.61 -13.30 -4.13
C GLY A 71 0.50 -13.34 -2.60
N VAL A 72 1.26 -14.25 -1.94
CA VAL A 72 1.29 -14.33 -0.48
C VAL A 72 1.89 -13.08 0.14
N LEU A 73 2.97 -12.53 -0.47
CA LEU A 73 3.58 -11.29 -0.04
C LEU A 73 2.61 -10.12 -0.21
N GLY A 74 2.01 -9.96 -1.37
CA GLY A 74 1.02 -8.90 -1.65
C GLY A 74 -0.16 -8.97 -0.68
N ASN A 75 -0.69 -10.16 -0.43
CA ASN A 75 -1.81 -10.39 0.49
C ASN A 75 -1.46 -10.05 1.95
N ALA A 76 -0.21 -10.28 2.37
CA ALA A 76 0.23 -9.90 3.71
C ALA A 76 0.15 -8.38 3.95
N PHE A 77 0.41 -7.57 2.92
CA PHE A 77 0.25 -6.11 2.97
C PHE A 77 -1.21 -5.68 2.76
N TYR A 78 -1.92 -6.34 1.84
CA TYR A 78 -3.34 -6.07 1.59
C TYR A 78 -4.17 -6.22 2.87
N ASN A 79 -3.99 -7.31 3.61
CA ASN A 79 -4.71 -7.56 4.87
C ASN A 79 -4.38 -6.55 5.98
N ARG A 80 -3.39 -5.67 5.76
CA ARG A 80 -2.97 -4.60 6.67
C ARG A 80 -3.25 -3.19 6.14
N GLY A 81 -4.02 -3.07 5.04
CA GLY A 81 -4.30 -1.79 4.40
C GLY A 81 -3.06 -1.08 3.83
N ARG A 82 -2.02 -1.85 3.50
CA ARG A 82 -0.73 -1.32 3.02
C ARG A 82 -0.40 -1.76 1.59
N PHE A 83 -1.37 -2.28 0.88
CA PHE A 83 -1.30 -2.54 -0.55
C PHE A 83 -2.01 -1.39 -1.27
N LYS A 84 -1.34 -0.75 -2.22
CA LYS A 84 -1.80 0.45 -2.92
C LYS A 84 -1.90 0.18 -4.42
N THR A 85 -2.91 0.75 -5.07
CA THR A 85 -3.11 0.64 -6.52
C THR A 85 -2.84 1.96 -7.26
N SER A 86 -2.43 2.99 -6.53
CA SER A 86 -2.04 4.30 -7.06
C SER A 86 -1.04 5.00 -6.13
N GLY A 87 -0.54 6.18 -6.51
CA GLY A 87 0.35 6.98 -5.67
C GLY A 87 1.67 6.29 -5.35
N TYR A 88 2.25 5.58 -6.31
CA TYR A 88 3.46 4.78 -6.14
C TYR A 88 4.69 5.64 -5.84
N LYS A 89 5.56 5.16 -4.94
CA LYS A 89 6.73 5.90 -4.44
C LYS A 89 7.99 5.04 -4.45
N ALA A 90 9.15 5.69 -4.43
CA ALA A 90 10.42 4.99 -4.20
C ALA A 90 10.38 4.23 -2.88
N GLY A 91 10.86 2.98 -2.88
CA GLY A 91 10.81 2.05 -1.75
C GLY A 91 9.56 1.17 -1.72
N ASP A 92 8.52 1.46 -2.49
CA ASP A 92 7.37 0.55 -2.60
C ASP A 92 7.79 -0.77 -3.24
N ILE A 93 7.33 -1.89 -2.71
CA ILE A 93 7.48 -3.22 -3.30
C ILE A 93 6.40 -3.33 -4.38
N VAL A 94 6.81 -3.40 -5.65
CA VAL A 94 5.93 -3.36 -6.81
C VAL A 94 5.62 -4.76 -7.31
N PHE A 95 4.35 -5.01 -7.65
CA PHE A 95 3.85 -6.29 -8.12
C PHE A 95 3.31 -6.19 -9.54
N PHE A 96 3.48 -7.29 -10.27
CA PHE A 96 3.07 -7.45 -11.65
C PHE A 96 2.24 -8.72 -11.81
N HIS A 97 1.38 -8.69 -12.81
CA HIS A 97 0.60 -9.83 -13.26
C HIS A 97 0.71 -9.90 -14.78
N TRP A 98 1.46 -10.88 -15.26
CA TRP A 98 1.76 -11.03 -16.68
C TRP A 98 0.82 -12.00 -17.40
N SER A 99 0.18 -12.92 -16.67
CA SER A 99 -0.78 -13.87 -17.22
C SER A 99 -2.11 -13.20 -17.57
N ASN A 100 -2.78 -13.72 -18.60
CA ASN A 100 -4.07 -13.20 -19.09
C ASN A 100 -5.28 -13.74 -18.30
N ASP A 101 -5.06 -14.44 -17.20
CA ASP A 101 -6.08 -15.14 -16.41
C ASP A 101 -6.71 -14.29 -15.31
N ARG A 102 -6.92 -13.00 -15.56
CA ARG A 102 -7.61 -12.11 -14.62
C ARG A 102 -9.04 -12.58 -14.39
N SER A 103 -9.21 -13.45 -13.39
CA SER A 103 -10.52 -13.75 -12.83
C SER A 103 -10.96 -12.58 -11.95
N GLU A 104 -12.02 -11.88 -12.34
CA GLU A 104 -12.59 -10.76 -11.57
C GLU A 104 -13.10 -11.19 -10.18
N SER A 105 -13.16 -12.48 -9.91
CA SER A 105 -13.71 -13.06 -8.67
C SER A 105 -12.68 -13.23 -7.55
N VAL A 106 -11.38 -13.03 -7.79
CA VAL A 106 -10.30 -13.23 -6.83
C VAL A 106 -9.60 -11.90 -6.55
N PRO A 107 -9.27 -11.55 -5.27
CA PRO A 107 -8.49 -10.35 -5.00
C PRO A 107 -7.21 -10.35 -5.82
N ILE A 108 -6.87 -9.22 -6.43
CA ILE A 108 -5.72 -9.04 -7.33
C ILE A 108 -4.40 -9.58 -6.74
N THR A 109 -4.29 -9.62 -5.41
CA THR A 109 -3.12 -10.14 -4.70
C THR A 109 -2.87 -11.63 -4.86
N TYR A 110 -3.86 -12.40 -5.27
CA TYR A 110 -3.71 -13.87 -5.48
C TYR A 110 -3.15 -14.24 -6.85
N THR A 111 -3.23 -13.33 -7.82
CA THR A 111 -2.80 -13.56 -9.21
C THR A 111 -1.44 -12.94 -9.52
N LEU A 112 -0.73 -12.40 -8.51
CA LEU A 112 0.57 -11.76 -8.69
C LEU A 112 1.66 -12.79 -8.96
N ASP A 113 2.36 -12.64 -10.07
CA ASP A 113 3.37 -13.59 -10.56
C ASP A 113 4.80 -13.04 -10.58
N HIS A 114 4.97 -11.72 -10.40
CA HIS A 114 6.30 -11.11 -10.30
C HIS A 114 6.33 -9.94 -9.30
N VAL A 115 7.52 -9.66 -8.75
CA VAL A 115 7.72 -8.61 -7.75
C VAL A 115 9.10 -7.97 -7.89
N GLY A 116 9.15 -6.65 -7.66
CA GLY A 116 10.36 -5.85 -7.58
C GLY A 116 10.24 -4.78 -6.50
N ILE A 117 11.14 -3.79 -6.53
CA ILE A 117 11.08 -2.60 -5.68
C ILE A 117 11.23 -1.35 -6.54
N ILE A 118 10.41 -0.32 -6.30
CA ILE A 118 10.52 0.96 -7.02
C ILE A 118 11.76 1.70 -6.52
N GLU A 119 12.71 1.93 -7.40
CA GLU A 119 13.90 2.73 -7.11
C GLU A 119 13.61 4.23 -7.23
N LYS A 120 12.82 4.62 -8.24
CA LYS A 120 12.56 6.02 -8.56
C LYS A 120 11.26 6.19 -9.35
N VAL A 121 10.57 7.27 -9.09
CA VAL A 121 9.52 7.81 -9.96
C VAL A 121 10.17 8.79 -10.93
N ASN A 122 10.03 8.57 -12.23
CA ASN A 122 10.64 9.37 -13.27
C ASN A 122 9.77 10.60 -13.63
N ALA A 123 10.39 11.63 -14.21
CA ALA A 123 9.69 12.86 -14.59
C ALA A 123 8.63 12.64 -15.69
N ASP A 124 8.77 11.58 -16.49
CA ASP A 124 7.81 11.18 -17.53
C ASP A 124 6.63 10.33 -17.00
N GLY A 125 6.55 10.12 -15.68
CA GLY A 125 5.53 9.30 -15.03
C GLY A 125 5.80 7.81 -15.08
N SER A 126 6.93 7.35 -15.64
CA SER A 126 7.38 5.96 -15.56
C SER A 126 8.09 5.69 -14.22
N TYR A 127 8.37 4.43 -13.95
CA TYR A 127 9.00 3.96 -12.71
C TYR A 127 10.26 3.18 -13.05
N THR A 128 11.37 3.55 -12.43
CA THR A 128 12.56 2.70 -12.42
C THR A 128 12.42 1.71 -11.28
N THR A 129 12.48 0.41 -11.59
CA THR A 129 12.39 -0.68 -10.62
C THR A 129 13.71 -1.46 -10.56
N ILE A 130 13.98 -2.12 -9.44
CA ILE A 130 15.03 -3.14 -9.29
C ILE A 130 14.32 -4.47 -9.06
N GLU A 131 14.56 -5.44 -9.91
CA GLU A 131 13.85 -6.70 -9.95
C GLU A 131 14.82 -7.87 -9.96
N GLY A 132 14.60 -8.85 -9.09
CA GLY A 132 15.29 -10.14 -9.10
C GLY A 132 14.56 -11.14 -9.99
N ASN A 133 15.26 -12.17 -10.44
CA ASN A 133 14.71 -13.23 -11.31
C ASN A 133 14.10 -12.67 -12.63
N THR A 134 14.74 -11.68 -13.22
CA THR A 134 14.29 -11.06 -14.46
C THR A 134 15.37 -11.17 -15.56
N GLY A 135 15.02 -10.92 -16.83
CA GLY A 135 15.98 -10.96 -17.95
C GLY A 135 16.05 -12.29 -18.71
N GLY A 136 15.21 -13.27 -18.39
CA GLY A 136 15.20 -14.59 -19.01
C GLY A 136 16.25 -15.55 -18.46
N GLY A 137 16.30 -16.78 -18.97
CA GLY A 137 17.26 -17.81 -18.52
C GLY A 137 17.11 -18.18 -17.05
N ASN A 138 18.20 -18.14 -16.31
CA ASN A 138 18.20 -18.40 -14.86
C ASN A 138 17.83 -17.16 -14.02
N GLY A 139 17.70 -15.99 -14.67
CA GLY A 139 17.35 -14.71 -14.07
C GLY A 139 18.56 -13.95 -13.49
N ALA A 140 18.39 -12.62 -13.49
CA ALA A 140 19.35 -11.67 -12.93
C ALA A 140 18.66 -10.61 -12.06
N VAL A 141 19.43 -9.84 -11.30
CA VAL A 141 18.97 -8.59 -10.69
C VAL A 141 19.18 -7.46 -11.68
N MET A 142 18.11 -6.82 -12.12
CA MET A 142 18.20 -5.78 -13.15
C MET A 142 17.37 -4.55 -12.80
N ARG A 143 17.80 -3.39 -13.33
CA ARG A 143 16.92 -2.22 -13.45
C ARG A 143 15.96 -2.43 -14.62
N ARG A 144 14.72 -2.04 -14.41
CA ARG A 144 13.67 -2.01 -15.43
C ARG A 144 12.98 -0.66 -15.44
N THR A 145 12.45 -0.26 -16.57
CA THR A 145 11.48 0.83 -16.68
C THR A 145 10.10 0.23 -16.80
N ARG A 146 9.19 0.65 -15.92
CA ARG A 146 7.81 0.18 -15.85
C ARG A 146 6.84 1.35 -15.96
N TYR A 147 5.68 1.10 -16.49
CA TYR A 147 4.62 2.09 -16.61
C TYR A 147 3.45 1.71 -15.70
N ALA A 148 2.64 2.69 -15.28
CA ALA A 148 1.52 2.46 -14.37
C ALA A 148 0.57 1.35 -14.84
N LYS A 149 0.36 1.24 -16.15
CA LYS A 149 -0.48 0.19 -16.79
C LYS A 149 0.03 -1.24 -16.57
N ASP A 150 1.34 -1.40 -16.32
CA ASP A 150 1.99 -2.69 -16.14
C ASP A 150 1.99 -3.12 -14.66
N ILE A 151 1.68 -2.18 -13.75
CA ILE A 151 1.74 -2.38 -12.30
C ILE A 151 0.36 -2.79 -11.78
N SER A 152 0.29 -3.94 -11.13
CA SER A 152 -0.94 -4.42 -10.47
C SER A 152 -1.19 -3.74 -9.14
N GLY A 153 -0.13 -3.29 -8.48
CA GLY A 153 -0.17 -2.57 -7.22
C GLY A 153 1.18 -2.60 -6.51
N VAL A 154 1.24 -1.97 -5.35
CA VAL A 154 2.45 -1.93 -4.53
C VAL A 154 2.14 -2.26 -3.08
N ALA A 155 3.06 -2.94 -2.41
CA ALA A 155 3.08 -3.04 -0.96
C ALA A 155 3.98 -1.93 -0.41
N ARG A 156 3.48 -1.15 0.54
CA ARG A 156 4.21 -0.03 1.15
C ARG A 156 4.73 -0.40 2.53
N PRO A 157 6.02 -0.73 2.69
CA PRO A 157 6.63 -0.98 3.99
C PRO A 157 6.65 0.27 4.87
N ASP A 158 6.68 0.08 6.17
CA ASP A 158 6.64 1.16 7.15
C ASP A 158 8.05 1.66 7.48
N TYR A 159 8.65 2.35 6.52
CA TYR A 159 10.02 2.86 6.63
C TYR A 159 10.20 3.94 7.70
N THR A 160 11.44 4.08 8.24
CA THR A 160 11.82 5.26 9.03
C THR A 160 12.10 6.45 8.11
N GLY A 161 11.80 7.66 8.57
CA GLY A 161 12.16 8.89 7.84
C GLY A 161 11.02 9.89 7.66
N GLY A 162 9.87 9.62 8.28
CA GLY A 162 8.83 10.62 8.48
C GLY A 162 8.32 10.54 9.93
N PRO A 163 7.68 11.58 10.49
CA PRO A 163 7.06 11.46 11.80
C PRO A 163 6.16 10.22 11.79
N THR A 164 6.53 9.24 12.62
CA THR A 164 5.71 8.03 12.78
C THR A 164 4.36 8.49 13.32
N PRO A 165 3.24 8.20 12.66
CA PRO A 165 1.95 8.36 13.31
C PRO A 165 2.01 7.58 14.61
N ALA A 166 1.45 8.11 15.68
CA ALA A 166 1.20 7.29 16.85
C ALA A 166 0.46 6.02 16.38
N PRO A 167 0.74 4.82 16.96
CA PRO A 167 -0.04 3.64 16.64
C PRO A 167 -1.51 4.03 16.65
N ALA A 168 -2.27 3.61 15.64
CA ALA A 168 -3.69 3.91 15.62
C ALA A 168 -4.28 3.45 16.95
N ASP A 169 -4.97 4.35 17.65
CA ASP A 169 -5.63 4.01 18.92
C ASP A 169 -6.66 2.92 18.62
N ASN A 170 -6.35 1.70 19.01
CA ASN A 170 -7.19 0.53 18.72
C ASN A 170 -8.63 0.76 19.16
N ASN A 171 -8.87 1.52 20.22
CA ASN A 171 -10.23 1.85 20.66
C ASN A 171 -10.93 2.78 19.67
N LYS A 172 -10.21 3.76 19.11
CA LYS A 172 -10.78 4.65 18.09
C LYS A 172 -11.01 3.95 16.75
N VAL A 173 -10.18 2.96 16.41
CA VAL A 173 -10.42 2.11 15.24
C VAL A 173 -11.67 1.23 15.47
N LYS A 174 -11.92 0.74 16.70
CA LYS A 174 -13.17 0.06 17.04
C LYS A 174 -14.39 0.96 16.89
N ASP A 175 -14.27 2.25 17.25
CA ASP A 175 -15.36 3.22 17.01
C ASP A 175 -15.66 3.38 15.52
N VAL A 176 -14.63 3.44 14.68
CA VAL A 176 -14.76 3.48 13.21
C VAL A 176 -15.45 2.21 12.69
N GLN A 177 -14.99 1.02 13.10
CA GLN A 177 -15.56 -0.26 12.68
C GLN A 177 -17.03 -0.39 13.11
N THR A 178 -17.34 0.03 14.34
CA THR A 178 -18.70 0.06 14.87
C THR A 178 -19.60 1.00 14.08
N TRP A 179 -19.11 2.20 13.78
CA TRP A 179 -19.83 3.16 12.95
C TRP A 179 -20.10 2.64 11.54
N LEU A 180 -19.10 2.03 10.89
CA LEU A 180 -19.24 1.42 9.57
C LEU A 180 -20.27 0.28 9.57
N ASN A 181 -20.26 -0.57 10.59
CA ASN A 181 -21.23 -1.63 10.73
C ASN A 181 -22.66 -1.10 10.91
N LYS A 182 -22.83 -0.08 11.77
CA LYS A 182 -24.13 0.52 12.06
C LYS A 182 -24.70 1.31 10.89
N THR A 183 -23.85 2.06 10.17
CA THR A 183 -24.29 3.04 9.16
C THR A 183 -24.32 2.45 7.75
N TYR A 184 -23.37 1.55 7.44
CA TYR A 184 -23.17 1.00 6.10
C TYR A 184 -23.28 -0.53 6.04
N SER A 185 -23.68 -1.17 7.13
CA SER A 185 -23.83 -2.64 7.21
C SER A 185 -22.56 -3.39 6.78
N ALA A 186 -21.40 -2.88 7.17
CA ALA A 186 -20.09 -3.34 6.66
C ALA A 186 -19.69 -4.76 7.12
N LYS A 187 -20.37 -5.31 8.16
CA LYS A 187 -20.12 -6.67 8.74
C LYS A 187 -18.65 -6.88 9.14
N LEU A 188 -17.99 -5.85 9.66
CA LEU A 188 -16.61 -5.93 10.14
C LEU A 188 -16.55 -6.58 11.52
N THR A 189 -15.49 -7.32 11.80
CA THR A 189 -15.09 -7.65 13.17
C THR A 189 -14.61 -6.36 13.84
N VAL A 190 -15.12 -6.05 15.04
CA VAL A 190 -14.74 -4.87 15.81
C VAL A 190 -13.51 -5.22 16.66
N ASP A 191 -12.36 -5.40 16.02
CA ASP A 191 -11.09 -5.82 16.64
C ASP A 191 -10.13 -4.67 16.93
N GLY A 192 -10.40 -3.49 16.37
CA GLY A 192 -9.52 -2.32 16.49
C GLY A 192 -8.31 -2.38 15.55
N LEU A 193 -8.32 -3.27 14.57
CA LEU A 193 -7.25 -3.38 13.59
C LEU A 193 -7.66 -2.71 12.27
N TYR A 194 -6.82 -1.81 11.78
CA TYR A 194 -7.00 -1.24 10.45
C TYR A 194 -6.34 -2.17 9.42
N GLY A 195 -7.15 -2.88 8.68
CA GLY A 195 -6.72 -3.79 7.60
C GLY A 195 -7.61 -3.65 6.37
N GLY A 196 -7.32 -4.42 5.31
CA GLY A 196 -7.98 -4.30 4.01
C GLY A 196 -9.51 -4.37 4.06
N LYS A 197 -10.11 -5.14 4.99
CA LYS A 197 -11.57 -5.18 5.16
C LYS A 197 -12.13 -3.84 5.66
N THR A 198 -11.44 -3.19 6.61
CA THR A 198 -11.85 -1.88 7.15
C THR A 198 -11.65 -0.79 6.10
N GLU A 199 -10.53 -0.82 5.37
CA GLU A 199 -10.24 0.09 4.25
C GLU A 199 -11.29 -0.05 3.13
N TYR A 200 -11.56 -1.26 2.69
CA TYR A 200 -12.61 -1.55 1.71
C TYR A 200 -13.97 -0.97 2.12
N ALA A 201 -14.34 -1.15 3.39
CA ALA A 201 -15.58 -0.61 3.93
C ALA A 201 -15.59 0.93 3.98
N LEU A 202 -14.43 1.56 4.28
CA LEU A 202 -14.28 3.02 4.26
C LEU A 202 -14.41 3.60 2.85
N VAL A 203 -13.81 2.94 1.84
CA VAL A 203 -13.97 3.37 0.45
C VAL A 203 -15.41 3.20 -0.01
N LYS A 204 -16.12 2.12 0.36
CA LYS A 204 -17.56 1.98 0.09
C LYS A 204 -18.39 3.09 0.76
N ALA A 205 -18.08 3.43 2.00
CA ALA A 205 -18.73 4.53 2.70
C ALA A 205 -18.48 5.87 1.98
N LEU A 206 -17.24 6.12 1.53
CA LEU A 206 -16.88 7.29 0.73
C LEU A 206 -17.71 7.39 -0.56
N GLN A 207 -17.74 6.31 -1.35
CA GLN A 207 -18.51 6.23 -2.60
C GLN A 207 -20.00 6.46 -2.37
N THR A 208 -20.54 5.87 -1.30
CA THR A 208 -21.94 6.03 -0.91
C THR A 208 -22.25 7.47 -0.56
N VAL A 209 -21.40 8.13 0.22
CA VAL A 209 -21.58 9.54 0.61
C VAL A 209 -21.45 10.48 -0.60
N LEU A 210 -20.48 10.24 -1.47
CA LEU A 210 -20.32 11.02 -2.71
C LEU A 210 -21.54 10.87 -3.63
N ASN A 211 -22.11 9.68 -3.76
CA ASN A 211 -23.33 9.45 -4.50
C ASN A 211 -24.52 10.21 -3.86
N LYS A 212 -24.67 10.08 -2.53
CA LYS A 212 -25.81 10.68 -1.81
C LYS A 212 -25.77 12.19 -1.77
N GLN A 213 -24.59 12.78 -1.55
CA GLN A 213 -24.47 14.23 -1.36
C GLN A 213 -24.19 15.01 -2.65
N TYR A 214 -23.56 14.37 -3.64
CA TYR A 214 -23.10 15.05 -4.86
C TYR A 214 -23.55 14.35 -6.15
N SER A 215 -24.44 13.36 -6.07
CA SER A 215 -24.97 12.62 -7.23
C SER A 215 -23.86 12.08 -8.14
N ALA A 216 -22.77 11.58 -7.54
CA ALA A 216 -21.55 11.20 -8.26
C ALA A 216 -21.71 9.97 -9.17
N LYS A 217 -22.80 9.20 -9.03
CA LYS A 217 -23.11 8.00 -9.83
C LYS A 217 -21.98 6.96 -9.85
N LEU A 218 -21.27 6.81 -8.71
CA LEU A 218 -20.22 5.83 -8.56
C LEU A 218 -20.80 4.43 -8.33
N THR A 219 -20.12 3.40 -8.85
CA THR A 219 -20.29 2.04 -8.37
C THR A 219 -19.74 1.97 -6.95
N VAL A 220 -20.50 1.41 -6.01
CA VAL A 220 -20.06 1.26 -4.61
C VAL A 220 -19.33 -0.10 -4.49
N ASP A 221 -18.14 -0.16 -5.07
CA ASP A 221 -17.32 -1.37 -5.19
C ASP A 221 -16.17 -1.46 -4.17
N GLY A 222 -15.94 -0.38 -3.39
CA GLY A 222 -14.85 -0.34 -2.41
C GLY A 222 -13.45 -0.15 -3.01
N ILE A 223 -13.37 0.23 -4.29
CA ILE A 223 -12.12 0.51 -5.00
C ILE A 223 -11.97 2.01 -5.22
N PHE A 224 -10.88 2.60 -4.72
CA PHE A 224 -10.57 4.01 -4.97
C PHE A 224 -9.95 4.17 -6.35
N GLY A 225 -10.77 4.06 -7.40
CA GLY A 225 -10.33 4.24 -8.78
C GLY A 225 -10.56 5.67 -9.30
N GLN A 226 -10.23 5.90 -10.59
CA GLN A 226 -10.26 7.21 -11.23
C GLN A 226 -11.64 7.92 -11.14
N LYS A 227 -12.74 7.16 -11.20
CA LYS A 227 -14.10 7.73 -11.06
C LYS A 227 -14.31 8.28 -9.65
N THR A 228 -13.88 7.53 -8.60
CA THR A 228 -13.95 7.98 -7.20
C THR A 228 -13.06 9.19 -6.98
N TYR A 229 -11.82 9.18 -7.47
CA TYR A 229 -10.89 10.31 -7.45
C TYR A 229 -11.52 11.59 -8.06
N ASN A 230 -12.13 11.47 -9.24
CA ASN A 230 -12.74 12.62 -9.92
C ASN A 230 -13.96 13.18 -9.16
N ALA A 231 -14.65 12.34 -8.41
CA ALA A 231 -15.84 12.73 -7.63
C ALA A 231 -15.49 13.43 -6.30
N ILE A 232 -14.25 13.34 -5.82
CA ILE A 232 -13.81 13.99 -4.56
C ILE A 232 -14.10 15.49 -4.60
N ARG A 233 -14.65 16.00 -3.50
CA ARG A 233 -14.85 17.42 -3.21
C ARG A 233 -13.96 17.83 -2.03
N ASN A 234 -13.45 19.05 -2.09
CA ASN A 234 -12.59 19.57 -1.02
C ASN A 234 -13.36 19.69 0.29
N LEU A 235 -12.81 19.14 1.36
CA LEU A 235 -13.25 19.35 2.73
C LEU A 235 -12.27 20.26 3.46
N LYS A 236 -12.79 21.23 4.17
CA LYS A 236 -12.02 22.19 4.97
C LYS A 236 -12.73 22.51 6.28
N GLN A 237 -12.04 23.19 7.17
CA GLN A 237 -12.60 23.62 8.46
C GLN A 237 -13.97 24.29 8.29
N GLY A 238 -14.90 23.90 9.14
CA GLY A 238 -16.30 24.31 9.11
C GLY A 238 -17.25 23.33 8.41
N ALA A 239 -16.74 22.40 7.59
CA ALA A 239 -17.55 21.34 6.99
C ALA A 239 -18.12 20.38 8.06
N LYS A 240 -19.30 19.81 7.78
CA LYS A 240 -19.99 18.87 8.69
C LYS A 240 -20.65 17.73 7.90
N GLY A 241 -20.94 16.63 8.59
CA GLY A 241 -21.70 15.49 8.09
C GLY A 241 -20.89 14.24 7.79
N ASP A 242 -21.53 13.28 7.13
CA ASP A 242 -20.95 11.93 6.93
C ASP A 242 -19.66 11.96 6.08
N TYR A 243 -19.52 12.90 5.16
CA TYR A 243 -18.32 13.02 4.36
C TYR A 243 -17.10 13.40 5.23
N VAL A 244 -17.32 14.30 6.23
CA VAL A 244 -16.30 14.62 7.23
C VAL A 244 -16.01 13.40 8.11
N LYS A 245 -17.05 12.64 8.49
CA LYS A 245 -16.90 11.41 9.27
C LYS A 245 -16.05 10.36 8.56
N VAL A 246 -16.24 10.19 7.24
CA VAL A 246 -15.37 9.31 6.43
C VAL A 246 -13.92 9.80 6.48
N LEU A 247 -13.68 11.09 6.29
CA LEU A 247 -12.32 11.67 6.39
C LEU A 247 -11.70 11.43 7.78
N GLN A 248 -12.46 11.70 8.85
CA GLN A 248 -12.02 11.47 10.22
C GLN A 248 -11.69 10.00 10.46
N SER A 249 -12.52 9.09 9.94
CA SER A 249 -12.29 7.64 10.03
C SER A 249 -10.99 7.23 9.36
N LEU A 250 -10.74 7.71 8.14
CA LEU A 250 -9.49 7.46 7.41
C LEU A 250 -8.29 7.99 8.20
N LEU A 251 -8.33 9.24 8.67
CA LEU A 251 -7.26 9.83 9.47
C LEU A 251 -6.99 9.04 10.77
N ILE A 252 -8.06 8.66 11.50
CA ILE A 252 -7.95 7.85 12.73
C ILE A 252 -7.28 6.50 12.42
N CYS A 253 -7.71 5.83 11.36
CA CYS A 253 -7.14 4.55 10.94
C CYS A 253 -5.65 4.67 10.54
N HIS A 254 -5.23 5.83 10.05
CA HIS A 254 -3.84 6.16 9.78
C HIS A 254 -3.07 6.70 10.99
N GLY A 255 -3.68 6.73 12.20
CA GLY A 255 -3.02 7.15 13.45
C GLY A 255 -3.03 8.66 13.69
N TYR A 256 -3.86 9.42 12.97
CA TYR A 256 -3.98 10.87 13.14
C TYR A 256 -5.24 11.22 13.93
N GLY A 257 -5.06 11.75 15.15
CA GLY A 257 -6.16 12.07 16.05
C GLY A 257 -6.97 13.27 15.58
N THR A 258 -8.25 13.07 15.28
CA THR A 258 -9.19 14.12 14.84
C THR A 258 -10.00 14.75 15.97
N GLY A 259 -9.78 14.28 17.20
CA GLY A 259 -10.59 14.66 18.36
C GLY A 259 -11.85 13.82 18.57
N GLY A 260 -12.15 12.91 17.66
CA GLY A 260 -13.30 12.01 17.68
C GLY A 260 -13.87 11.77 16.30
N LEU A 261 -14.92 10.97 16.26
CA LEU A 261 -15.67 10.64 15.04
C LEU A 261 -17.03 11.38 15.07
N ASP A 262 -16.99 12.70 15.16
CA ASP A 262 -18.15 13.56 15.35
C ASP A 262 -18.78 14.10 14.06
N GLY A 263 -18.06 13.99 12.94
CA GLY A 263 -18.49 14.53 11.66
C GLY A 263 -18.38 16.05 11.58
N VAL A 264 -17.55 16.68 12.42
CA VAL A 264 -17.27 18.12 12.38
C VAL A 264 -15.81 18.37 12.01
N PHE A 265 -15.57 19.05 10.91
CA PHE A 265 -14.22 19.46 10.52
C PHE A 265 -13.78 20.67 11.36
N GLY A 266 -13.37 20.42 12.59
CA GLY A 266 -12.86 21.42 13.53
C GLY A 266 -11.34 21.60 13.43
N SER A 267 -10.77 22.36 14.38
CA SER A 267 -9.32 22.63 14.46
C SER A 267 -8.48 21.36 14.62
N LYS A 268 -8.97 20.37 15.39
CA LYS A 268 -8.29 19.07 15.56
C LYS A 268 -8.24 18.28 14.28
N THR A 269 -9.34 18.25 13.50
CA THR A 269 -9.37 17.63 12.18
C THR A 269 -8.44 18.37 11.20
N THR A 270 -8.41 19.70 11.25
CA THR A 270 -7.46 20.51 10.45
C THR A 270 -6.01 20.15 10.75
N ALA A 271 -5.67 20.05 12.05
CA ALA A 271 -4.34 19.66 12.49
C ALA A 271 -3.98 18.23 12.01
N ALA A 272 -4.91 17.28 12.10
CA ALA A 272 -4.73 15.91 11.61
C ALA A 272 -4.50 15.86 10.11
N VAL A 273 -5.26 16.61 9.30
CA VAL A 273 -5.05 16.72 7.84
C VAL A 273 -3.67 17.29 7.53
N LYS A 274 -3.26 18.41 8.17
CA LYS A 274 -1.92 18.98 7.97
C LYS A 274 -0.80 18.02 8.33
N ALA A 275 -0.92 17.32 9.46
CA ALA A 275 0.06 16.32 9.89
C ALA A 275 0.14 15.16 8.89
N TYR A 276 -1.01 14.71 8.37
CA TYR A 276 -1.05 13.68 7.34
C TYR A 276 -0.42 14.16 6.02
N GLN A 277 -0.78 15.36 5.55
CA GLN A 277 -0.20 15.98 4.35
C GLN A 277 1.32 16.11 4.45
N THR A 278 1.84 16.58 5.60
CA THR A 278 3.30 16.64 5.87
C THR A 278 3.94 15.27 5.74
N LYS A 279 3.35 14.24 6.36
CA LYS A 279 3.86 12.86 6.34
C LYS A 279 3.86 12.27 4.93
N SER A 280 2.82 12.58 4.15
CA SER A 280 2.64 12.06 2.79
C SER A 280 3.37 12.90 1.72
N GLY A 281 4.08 13.98 2.10
CA GLY A 281 4.76 14.85 1.14
C GLY A 281 3.80 15.66 0.27
N LEU A 282 2.56 15.86 0.72
CA LEU A 282 1.56 16.67 0.02
C LEU A 282 1.71 18.15 0.38
N TYR A 283 1.08 19.02 -0.42
CA TYR A 283 0.96 20.43 -0.06
C TYR A 283 0.16 20.59 1.24
N VAL A 284 0.73 21.31 2.23
CA VAL A 284 0.21 21.36 3.60
C VAL A 284 -0.69 22.59 3.76
N ASP A 285 -1.94 22.47 3.33
CA ASP A 285 -2.95 23.54 3.43
C ASP A 285 -4.05 23.26 4.47
N GLY A 286 -4.17 22.02 4.92
CA GLY A 286 -5.21 21.58 5.83
C GLY A 286 -6.56 21.36 5.12
N ILE A 287 -6.57 21.30 3.79
CA ILE A 287 -7.74 20.99 2.96
C ILE A 287 -7.65 19.54 2.50
N ALA A 288 -8.62 18.72 2.83
CA ALA A 288 -8.67 17.36 2.31
C ALA A 288 -9.30 17.38 0.92
N GLY A 289 -8.45 17.47 -0.10
CA GLY A 289 -8.79 17.40 -1.52
C GLY A 289 -8.45 16.05 -2.14
N LYS A 290 -8.47 16.00 -3.48
CA LYS A 290 -8.22 14.77 -4.27
C LYS A 290 -6.94 14.06 -3.85
N ALA A 291 -5.80 14.78 -3.82
CA ALA A 291 -4.51 14.19 -3.45
C ALA A 291 -4.50 13.64 -2.01
N THR A 292 -5.17 14.31 -1.07
CA THR A 292 -5.28 13.85 0.32
C THR A 292 -6.11 12.57 0.41
N PHE A 293 -7.26 12.51 -0.27
CA PHE A 293 -8.09 11.29 -0.28
C PHE A 293 -7.42 10.15 -1.05
N GLU A 294 -6.75 10.42 -2.16
CA GLU A 294 -5.99 9.43 -2.90
C GLU A 294 -4.94 8.77 -2.02
N GLU A 295 -4.17 9.56 -1.28
CA GLU A 295 -3.15 9.04 -0.39
C GLU A 295 -3.73 8.30 0.84
N LEU A 296 -4.93 8.71 1.31
CA LEU A 296 -5.63 8.05 2.42
C LEU A 296 -6.30 6.72 2.03
N CYS A 297 -6.73 6.58 0.78
CA CYS A 297 -7.53 5.45 0.29
C CYS A 297 -6.81 4.59 -0.76
N GLY A 298 -5.66 5.06 -1.29
CA GLY A 298 -4.97 4.47 -2.43
C GLY A 298 -3.81 3.53 -2.12
#